data_71a25a4b515da9c0951a7f6f811cdc71
#
_entry.id   71a25a4b515da9c0951a7f6f811cdc71
#
_cell.length_a   1.000
_cell.length_b   1.000
_cell.length_c   1.000
_cell.angle_alpha   90.00
_cell.angle_beta   90.00
_cell.angle_gamma   90.00
#
_symmetry.space_group_name_H-M   'P 1'
#
loop_
_entity.id
_entity.type
_entity.pdbx_description
1 polymer ?
#
loop_
_entity_poly.entity_id
_entity_poly.type
_entity_poly.pdbx_seq_one_letter_code
_entity_poly.pdbx_strand_id
1 'polypeptide(L)'
;MYSTEHKKVHYFYNGVFYTRKLNGFVDDILFEKIYGGASLLKKIKKIAKNKNINFSSSMINENLSRSWLNSGWEKNHTLNICVLNLKNLATKTQVIEKRVEIKKFHHDDIEDLLKLDHKIFDPYWRNSLSSFIETMKSCNNNYLFKIGANESPSGYAILGETRKFTYLQRIGVKKDSQGLGLGDMLLKAVINFSIDIKFINMKLNTQ
;
A
#
# COMPACT_ATOMS: atom_id res chain seq x y z
N MET A 1 -23.14 -2.85 4.52
CA MET A 1 -22.27 -3.54 5.51
C MET A 1 -21.17 -4.23 4.73
N TYR A 2 -20.00 -3.62 4.61
CA TYR A 2 -18.91 -4.16 3.79
C TYR A 2 -18.25 -5.31 4.56
N SER A 3 -18.25 -6.51 3.95
CA SER A 3 -17.58 -7.69 4.46
C SER A 3 -16.08 -7.43 4.48
N THR A 4 -15.54 -7.14 5.64
CA THR A 4 -14.09 -7.25 5.86
C THR A 4 -13.71 -8.71 5.61
N GLU A 5 -12.76 -8.98 4.71
CA GLU A 5 -12.22 -10.33 4.53
C GLU A 5 -11.86 -10.85 5.92
N HIS A 6 -12.52 -11.93 6.34
CA HIS A 6 -12.46 -12.39 7.72
C HIS A 6 -11.02 -12.83 8.05
N LYS A 7 -10.36 -12.08 8.92
CA LYS A 7 -9.12 -12.53 9.55
C LYS A 7 -9.43 -13.75 10.40
N LYS A 8 -8.86 -14.89 10.05
CA LYS A 8 -8.98 -16.10 10.85
C LYS A 8 -7.81 -16.19 11.82
N VAL A 9 -8.12 -16.25 13.12
CA VAL A 9 -7.10 -16.43 14.17
C VAL A 9 -6.82 -17.92 14.35
N HIS A 10 -5.54 -18.27 14.49
CA HIS A 10 -5.08 -19.63 14.73
C HIS A 10 -4.24 -19.67 16.01
N TYR A 11 -4.58 -20.61 16.88
CA TYR A 11 -3.88 -20.85 18.13
C TYR A 11 -3.10 -22.17 18.04
N PHE A 12 -1.79 -22.07 18.30
CA PHE A 12 -0.92 -23.22 18.43
C PHE A 12 -0.20 -23.14 19.78
N TYR A 13 0.27 -24.28 20.31
CA TYR A 13 1.01 -24.29 21.58
C TYR A 13 2.27 -23.42 21.55
N ASN A 14 2.85 -23.16 20.36
CA ASN A 14 4.07 -22.40 20.17
C ASN A 14 3.82 -21.02 19.50
N GLY A 15 2.55 -20.59 19.40
CA GLY A 15 2.27 -19.27 18.89
C GLY A 15 0.85 -19.03 18.36
N VAL A 16 0.58 -17.76 18.07
CA VAL A 16 -0.70 -17.26 17.56
C VAL A 16 -0.46 -16.44 16.31
N PHE A 17 -1.31 -16.61 15.30
CA PHE A 17 -1.22 -15.87 14.06
C PHE A 17 -2.59 -15.66 13.41
N TYR A 18 -2.68 -14.68 12.53
CA TYR A 18 -3.82 -14.50 11.63
C TYR A 18 -3.52 -15.05 10.24
N THR A 19 -4.59 -15.48 9.57
CA THR A 19 -4.57 -15.67 8.13
C THR A 19 -5.76 -14.95 7.50
N ARG A 20 -5.55 -14.40 6.31
CA ARG A 20 -6.60 -13.90 5.41
C ARG A 20 -6.13 -14.08 3.96
N LYS A 21 -7.02 -14.01 2.99
CA LYS A 21 -6.59 -13.89 1.60
C LYS A 21 -5.75 -12.62 1.43
N LEU A 22 -4.72 -12.66 0.59
CA LEU A 22 -3.92 -11.48 0.28
C LEU A 22 -4.80 -10.43 -0.41
N ASN A 23 -5.47 -10.85 -1.46
CA ASN A 23 -6.53 -10.14 -2.16
C ASN A 23 -7.41 -11.16 -2.92
N GLY A 24 -8.38 -10.70 -3.70
CA GLY A 24 -9.24 -11.59 -4.50
C GLY A 24 -8.65 -12.02 -5.86
N PHE A 25 -7.40 -11.70 -6.18
CA PHE A 25 -6.80 -11.85 -7.50
C PHE A 25 -5.67 -12.89 -7.55
N VAL A 26 -5.19 -13.31 -6.40
CA VAL A 26 -4.16 -14.35 -6.24
C VAL A 26 -4.55 -15.32 -5.13
N ASP A 27 -4.05 -16.56 -5.21
CA ASP A 27 -4.36 -17.62 -4.22
C ASP A 27 -3.49 -17.54 -2.96
N ASP A 28 -2.71 -16.46 -2.82
CA ASP A 28 -1.85 -16.24 -1.66
C ASP A 28 -2.65 -15.94 -0.40
N ILE A 29 -2.25 -16.59 0.69
CA ILE A 29 -2.79 -16.35 2.02
C ILE A 29 -1.81 -15.48 2.80
N LEU A 30 -2.24 -14.30 3.22
CA LEU A 30 -1.47 -13.46 4.10
C LEU A 30 -1.40 -14.11 5.49
N PHE A 31 -0.17 -14.26 5.98
CA PHE A 31 0.17 -14.75 7.30
C PHE A 31 0.73 -13.60 8.15
N GLU A 32 0.05 -13.29 9.24
CA GLU A 32 0.48 -12.28 10.19
C GLU A 32 0.75 -12.92 11.56
N LYS A 33 2.02 -12.97 11.94
CA LYS A 33 2.43 -13.49 13.25
C LYS A 33 2.06 -12.49 14.36
N ILE A 34 1.26 -12.94 15.33
CA ILE A 34 0.96 -12.18 16.55
C ILE A 34 2.01 -12.51 17.61
N TYR A 35 2.18 -13.79 17.89
CA TYR A 35 3.12 -14.31 18.89
C TYR A 35 3.72 -15.61 18.40
N GLY A 36 5.00 -15.86 18.72
CA GLY A 36 5.69 -17.11 18.40
C GLY A 36 7.09 -16.87 17.81
N GLY A 37 7.93 -17.86 17.96
CA GLY A 37 9.33 -17.87 17.51
C GLY A 37 9.54 -18.66 16.21
N ALA A 38 10.80 -19.04 15.98
CA ALA A 38 11.23 -19.79 14.81
C ALA A 38 10.51 -21.16 14.69
N SER A 39 10.14 -21.80 15.80
CA SER A 39 9.41 -23.09 15.80
C SER A 39 8.04 -22.94 15.17
N LEU A 40 7.32 -21.85 15.45
CA LEU A 40 6.05 -21.54 14.77
C LEU A 40 6.26 -21.36 13.27
N LEU A 41 7.26 -20.53 12.89
CA LEU A 41 7.53 -20.23 11.47
C LEU A 41 7.86 -21.51 10.69
N LYS A 42 8.70 -22.39 11.23
CA LYS A 42 9.02 -23.71 10.63
C LYS A 42 7.77 -24.59 10.48
N LYS A 43 6.93 -24.62 11.51
CA LYS A 43 5.67 -25.40 11.49
C LYS A 43 4.71 -24.91 10.41
N ILE A 44 4.54 -23.58 10.29
CA ILE A 44 3.68 -22.99 9.26
C ILE A 44 4.22 -23.28 7.85
N LYS A 45 5.53 -23.13 7.62
CA LYS A 45 6.15 -23.48 6.34
C LYS A 45 5.93 -24.96 5.97
N LYS A 46 6.01 -25.88 6.95
CA LYS A 46 5.72 -27.30 6.75
C LYS A 46 4.22 -27.54 6.39
N ILE A 47 3.31 -26.84 7.06
CA ILE A 47 1.86 -26.91 6.74
C ILE A 47 1.62 -26.38 5.33
N ALA A 48 2.21 -25.26 4.96
CA ALA A 48 2.13 -24.67 3.63
C ALA A 48 2.53 -25.67 2.55
N LYS A 49 3.71 -26.30 2.71
CA LYS A 49 4.22 -27.33 1.79
C LYS A 49 3.28 -28.53 1.68
N ASN A 50 2.82 -29.07 2.82
CA ASN A 50 1.98 -30.28 2.84
C ASN A 50 0.59 -30.06 2.23
N LYS A 51 0.08 -28.82 2.31
CA LYS A 51 -1.27 -28.48 1.82
C LYS A 51 -1.23 -27.75 0.46
N ASN A 52 -0.04 -27.56 -0.10
CA ASN A 52 0.17 -26.78 -1.33
C ASN A 52 -0.45 -25.37 -1.23
N ILE A 53 -0.20 -24.67 -0.12
CA ILE A 53 -0.71 -23.33 0.15
C ILE A 53 0.45 -22.34 0.07
N ASN A 54 0.28 -21.26 -0.68
CA ASN A 54 1.20 -20.13 -0.67
C ASN A 54 0.88 -19.20 0.49
N PHE A 55 1.79 -19.14 1.48
CA PHE A 55 1.72 -18.13 2.53
C PHE A 55 2.69 -16.98 2.20
N SER A 56 2.17 -15.77 2.19
CA SER A 56 2.93 -14.52 2.16
C SER A 56 2.85 -13.84 3.52
N SER A 57 3.97 -13.33 4.03
CA SER A 57 3.95 -12.52 5.27
C SER A 57 3.57 -11.08 4.96
N SER A 58 3.06 -10.37 5.96
CA SER A 58 3.09 -8.90 5.97
C SER A 58 4.54 -8.40 5.93
N MET A 59 4.73 -7.10 5.68
CA MET A 59 6.07 -6.48 5.70
C MET A 59 6.79 -6.76 7.01
N ILE A 60 8.03 -7.24 6.89
CA ILE A 60 8.90 -7.57 8.03
C ILE A 60 10.08 -6.62 8.00
N ASN A 61 10.38 -6.02 9.14
CA ASN A 61 11.60 -5.23 9.29
C ASN A 61 12.83 -6.12 9.00
N GLU A 62 13.80 -5.59 8.27
CA GLU A 62 14.99 -6.33 7.85
C GLU A 62 15.72 -6.96 9.03
N ASN A 63 15.83 -6.26 10.17
CA ASN A 63 16.45 -6.78 11.40
C ASN A 63 15.76 -8.05 11.94
N LEU A 64 14.49 -8.26 11.64
CA LEU A 64 13.71 -9.43 12.05
C LEU A 64 13.69 -10.53 11.00
N SER A 65 14.18 -10.28 9.79
CA SER A 65 14.11 -11.20 8.65
C SER A 65 14.92 -12.49 8.86
N ARG A 66 16.04 -12.41 9.59
CA ARG A 66 16.94 -13.56 9.84
C ARG A 66 16.20 -14.78 10.43
N SER A 67 15.29 -14.58 11.37
CA SER A 67 14.52 -15.67 12.00
C SER A 67 13.56 -16.33 11.01
N TRP A 68 13.02 -15.59 10.05
CA TRP A 68 12.15 -16.07 9.00
C TRP A 68 12.95 -16.88 7.97
N LEU A 69 14.05 -16.33 7.48
CA LEU A 69 14.95 -17.01 6.53
C LEU A 69 15.47 -18.33 7.10
N ASN A 70 15.95 -18.32 8.36
CA ASN A 70 16.40 -19.53 9.05
C ASN A 70 15.27 -20.55 9.32
N SER A 71 14.02 -20.14 9.15
CA SER A 71 12.85 -21.01 9.28
C SER A 71 12.34 -21.53 7.93
N GLY A 72 13.08 -21.28 6.83
CA GLY A 72 12.77 -21.76 5.48
C GLY A 72 11.80 -20.85 4.71
N TRP A 73 11.56 -19.62 5.18
CA TRP A 73 10.84 -18.59 4.42
C TRP A 73 11.80 -17.92 3.42
N GLU A 74 11.24 -17.46 2.33
CA GLU A 74 11.99 -16.81 1.26
C GLU A 74 11.60 -15.33 1.16
N LYS A 75 12.52 -14.50 0.72
CA LYS A 75 12.29 -13.06 0.53
C LYS A 75 11.83 -12.84 -0.92
N ASN A 76 10.55 -12.53 -1.11
CA ASN A 76 9.98 -12.30 -2.42
C ASN A 76 10.11 -10.84 -2.87
N HIS A 77 9.89 -9.91 -1.95
CA HIS A 77 9.90 -8.47 -2.24
C HIS A 77 10.68 -7.71 -1.18
N THR A 78 11.28 -6.61 -1.60
CA THR A 78 11.90 -5.62 -0.70
C THR A 78 11.25 -4.28 -0.98
N LEU A 79 10.80 -3.61 0.08
CA LEU A 79 10.34 -2.23 -0.02
C LEU A 79 11.32 -1.30 0.70
N ASN A 80 11.72 -0.26 0.01
CA ASN A 80 12.51 0.83 0.58
C ASN A 80 11.56 1.90 1.12
N ILE A 81 11.81 2.37 2.35
CA ILE A 81 11.11 3.52 2.91
C ILE A 81 11.90 4.77 2.53
N CYS A 82 11.33 5.57 1.65
CA CYS A 82 11.90 6.86 1.26
C CYS A 82 11.31 7.97 2.12
N VAL A 83 12.15 8.92 2.54
CA VAL A 83 11.75 10.10 3.29
C VAL A 83 12.22 11.34 2.54
N LEU A 84 11.28 12.22 2.20
CA LEU A 84 11.55 13.49 1.55
C LEU A 84 11.38 14.62 2.58
N ASN A 85 12.44 15.43 2.76
CA ASN A 85 12.34 16.65 3.55
C ASN A 85 11.81 17.79 2.68
N LEU A 86 10.59 18.22 2.95
CA LEU A 86 9.87 19.22 2.17
C LEU A 86 10.38 20.65 2.38
N LYS A 87 11.05 20.95 3.52
CA LYS A 87 11.59 22.27 3.79
C LYS A 87 12.57 22.75 2.72
N ASN A 88 13.38 21.84 2.19
CA ASN A 88 14.38 22.14 1.18
C ASN A 88 13.76 22.39 -0.22
N LEU A 89 12.48 22.06 -0.41
CA LEU A 89 11.75 22.21 -1.67
C LEU A 89 10.81 23.41 -1.68
N ALA A 90 10.50 23.99 -0.52
CA ALA A 90 9.55 25.11 -0.39
C ALA A 90 9.91 26.35 -1.22
N THR A 91 11.19 26.51 -1.61
CA THR A 91 11.67 27.61 -2.47
C THR A 91 11.59 27.28 -3.96
N LYS A 92 11.26 26.04 -4.33
CA LYS A 92 11.20 25.56 -5.72
C LYS A 92 9.78 25.18 -6.16
N THR A 93 8.75 25.87 -5.65
CA THR A 93 7.36 25.67 -6.06
C THR A 93 7.24 25.84 -7.58
N GLN A 94 7.33 24.73 -8.30
CA GLN A 94 6.98 24.70 -9.71
C GLN A 94 5.46 24.81 -9.82
N VAL A 95 5.00 25.62 -10.74
CA VAL A 95 3.58 25.80 -11.05
C VAL A 95 2.92 24.45 -11.23
N ILE A 96 1.94 24.16 -10.39
CA ILE A 96 1.11 22.96 -10.57
C ILE A 96 0.33 23.16 -11.86
N GLU A 97 0.55 22.31 -12.84
CA GLU A 97 -0.33 22.29 -14.00
C GLU A 97 -1.75 21.96 -13.52
N LYS A 98 -2.75 22.75 -13.95
CA LYS A 98 -4.19 22.62 -13.61
C LYS A 98 -4.84 21.29 -14.03
N ARG A 99 -4.05 20.23 -14.25
CA ARG A 99 -4.48 18.93 -14.77
C ARG A 99 -4.74 17.88 -13.69
N VAL A 100 -4.39 18.18 -12.42
CA VAL A 100 -4.58 17.26 -11.31
C VAL A 100 -5.74 17.72 -10.46
N GLU A 101 -6.81 16.93 -10.44
CA GLU A 101 -7.91 17.10 -9.49
C GLU A 101 -7.47 16.62 -8.10
N ILE A 102 -7.70 17.43 -7.07
CA ILE A 102 -7.36 17.11 -5.68
C ILE A 102 -8.61 17.23 -4.83
N LYS A 103 -8.94 16.17 -4.11
CA LYS A 103 -10.08 16.18 -3.16
C LYS A 103 -9.81 15.33 -1.94
N LYS A 104 -10.61 15.50 -0.87
CA LYS A 104 -10.65 14.52 0.21
C LYS A 104 -11.08 13.17 -0.34
N PHE A 105 -10.43 12.11 0.12
CA PHE A 105 -10.78 10.74 -0.25
C PHE A 105 -11.94 10.25 0.62
N HIS A 106 -13.07 9.93 0.00
CA HIS A 106 -14.29 9.46 0.65
C HIS A 106 -14.61 8.02 0.27
N HIS A 107 -15.48 7.37 1.06
CA HIS A 107 -15.96 6.01 0.78
C HIS A 107 -16.60 5.86 -0.60
N ASP A 108 -17.31 6.88 -1.05
CA ASP A 108 -17.99 6.89 -2.35
C ASP A 108 -17.02 6.84 -3.54
N ASP A 109 -15.76 7.22 -3.32
CA ASP A 109 -14.71 7.16 -4.34
C ASP A 109 -14.17 5.74 -4.57
N ILE A 110 -14.40 4.81 -3.63
CA ILE A 110 -13.69 3.53 -3.60
C ILE A 110 -14.04 2.67 -4.80
N GLU A 111 -15.31 2.62 -5.21
CA GLU A 111 -15.74 1.74 -6.30
C GLU A 111 -15.05 2.09 -7.63
N ASP A 112 -15.04 3.37 -7.98
CA ASP A 112 -14.40 3.84 -9.22
C ASP A 112 -12.87 3.74 -9.12
N LEU A 113 -12.34 3.97 -7.93
CA LEU A 113 -10.90 3.85 -7.69
C LEU A 113 -10.43 2.40 -7.78
N LEU A 114 -11.24 1.42 -7.33
CA LEU A 114 -10.97 0.00 -7.52
C LEU A 114 -10.89 -0.36 -9.01
N LYS A 115 -11.83 0.10 -9.82
CA LYS A 115 -11.82 -0.13 -11.27
C LYS A 115 -10.55 0.43 -11.93
N LEU A 116 -10.09 1.60 -11.47
CA LEU A 116 -8.87 2.23 -11.97
C LEU A 116 -7.62 1.50 -11.47
N ASP A 117 -7.55 1.16 -10.19
CA ASP A 117 -6.44 0.40 -9.57
C ASP A 117 -6.20 -0.93 -10.31
N HIS A 118 -7.28 -1.65 -10.61
CA HIS A 118 -7.19 -2.94 -11.31
C HIS A 118 -6.70 -2.83 -12.76
N LYS A 119 -6.84 -1.66 -13.39
CA LYS A 119 -6.27 -1.40 -14.74
C LYS A 119 -4.80 -0.99 -14.67
N ILE A 120 -4.34 -0.47 -13.53
CA ILE A 120 -2.99 0.06 -13.33
C ILE A 120 -2.03 -1.02 -12.82
N PHE A 121 -2.45 -1.78 -11.81
CA PHE A 121 -1.57 -2.70 -11.08
C PHE A 121 -1.77 -4.16 -11.48
N ASP A 122 -0.67 -4.90 -11.42
CA ASP A 122 -0.71 -6.35 -11.62
C ASP A 122 -1.48 -7.06 -10.48
N PRO A 123 -2.03 -8.26 -10.70
CA PRO A 123 -2.92 -8.96 -9.76
C PRO A 123 -2.41 -9.03 -8.33
N TYR A 124 -1.12 -9.26 -8.13
CA TYR A 124 -0.52 -9.32 -6.79
C TYR A 124 -0.62 -7.99 -6.02
N TRP A 125 -0.52 -6.87 -6.74
CA TRP A 125 -0.51 -5.52 -6.16
C TRP A 125 -1.86 -4.81 -6.19
N ARG A 126 -2.91 -5.43 -6.74
CA ARG A 126 -4.26 -4.85 -6.76
C ARG A 126 -4.81 -4.71 -5.35
N ASN A 127 -5.43 -3.59 -5.09
CA ASN A 127 -6.18 -3.41 -3.86
C ASN A 127 -7.53 -4.13 -3.94
N SER A 128 -7.92 -4.73 -2.83
CA SER A 128 -9.31 -5.12 -2.55
C SER A 128 -10.06 -3.95 -1.90
N LEU A 129 -11.37 -4.08 -1.78
CA LEU A 129 -12.19 -3.13 -1.02
C LEU A 129 -11.67 -2.98 0.42
N SER A 130 -11.35 -4.10 1.08
CA SER A 130 -10.80 -4.09 2.44
C SER A 130 -9.47 -3.36 2.51
N SER A 131 -8.58 -3.51 1.51
CA SER A 131 -7.29 -2.81 1.47
C SER A 131 -7.47 -1.30 1.37
N PHE A 132 -8.41 -0.80 0.55
CA PHE A 132 -8.70 0.64 0.52
C PHE A 132 -9.27 1.16 1.83
N ILE A 133 -10.17 0.42 2.47
CA ILE A 133 -10.72 0.78 3.78
C ILE A 133 -9.61 0.82 4.85
N GLU A 134 -8.69 -0.16 4.85
CA GLU A 134 -7.53 -0.17 5.75
C GLU A 134 -6.62 1.03 5.47
N THR A 135 -6.37 1.35 4.20
CA THR A 135 -5.60 2.53 3.78
C THR A 135 -6.21 3.83 4.34
N MET A 136 -7.52 4.00 4.19
CA MET A 136 -8.22 5.18 4.73
C MET A 136 -8.12 5.28 6.26
N LYS A 137 -8.19 4.14 6.97
CA LYS A 137 -8.10 4.10 8.43
C LYS A 137 -6.69 4.27 8.98
N SER A 138 -5.67 4.12 8.17
CA SER A 138 -4.26 4.18 8.59
C SER A 138 -3.77 5.61 8.85
N CYS A 139 -4.49 6.63 8.36
CA CYS A 139 -4.15 8.04 8.48
C CYS A 139 -5.33 8.86 9.00
N ASN A 140 -5.04 10.05 9.56
CA ASN A 140 -6.06 10.94 10.12
C ASN A 140 -6.96 11.52 9.03
N ASN A 141 -6.35 11.96 7.92
CA ASN A 141 -7.02 12.41 6.71
C ASN A 141 -6.40 11.72 5.50
N ASN A 142 -7.19 11.59 4.45
CA ASN A 142 -6.71 11.05 3.17
C ASN A 142 -7.18 11.94 2.04
N TYR A 143 -6.30 12.11 1.04
CA TYR A 143 -6.53 12.96 -0.13
C TYR A 143 -6.33 12.13 -1.38
N LEU A 144 -7.25 12.27 -2.32
CA LEU A 144 -7.24 11.62 -3.62
C LEU A 144 -6.83 12.64 -4.68
N PHE A 145 -5.84 12.26 -5.47
CA PHE A 145 -5.35 12.99 -6.65
C PHE A 145 -5.71 12.18 -7.88
N LYS A 146 -6.35 12.81 -8.87
CA LYS A 146 -6.66 12.19 -10.15
C LYS A 146 -6.05 13.01 -11.29
N ILE A 147 -5.62 12.36 -12.36
CA ILE A 147 -5.10 12.99 -13.57
C ILE A 147 -5.71 12.35 -14.81
N GLY A 148 -6.05 13.16 -15.80
CA GLY A 148 -6.73 12.75 -17.03
C GLY A 148 -8.16 13.25 -17.10
N ALA A 149 -8.98 12.70 -17.97
CA ALA A 149 -10.39 13.08 -18.09
C ALA A 149 -11.19 12.64 -16.85
N ASN A 150 -12.14 13.48 -16.40
CA ASN A 150 -12.90 13.24 -15.16
C ASN A 150 -13.62 11.89 -15.15
N GLU A 151 -14.23 11.51 -16.27
CA GLU A 151 -14.97 10.24 -16.40
C GLU A 151 -14.06 9.02 -16.60
N SER A 152 -12.80 9.23 -17.03
CA SER A 152 -11.84 8.15 -17.27
C SER A 152 -10.42 8.60 -16.91
N PRO A 153 -10.10 8.75 -15.62
CA PRO A 153 -8.78 9.17 -15.21
C PRO A 153 -7.70 8.20 -15.69
N SER A 154 -6.56 8.76 -16.11
CA SER A 154 -5.39 8.01 -16.58
C SER A 154 -4.48 7.57 -15.44
N GLY A 155 -4.58 8.20 -14.28
CA GLY A 155 -3.80 7.86 -13.11
C GLY A 155 -4.36 8.48 -11.84
N TYR A 156 -3.83 8.02 -10.70
CA TYR A 156 -4.23 8.55 -9.40
C TYR A 156 -3.11 8.41 -8.37
N ALA A 157 -3.24 9.17 -7.28
CA ALA A 157 -2.44 8.98 -6.07
C ALA A 157 -3.33 9.13 -4.82
N ILE A 158 -2.92 8.48 -3.73
CA ILE A 158 -3.53 8.63 -2.40
C ILE A 158 -2.45 9.12 -1.45
N LEU A 159 -2.71 10.27 -0.83
CA LEU A 159 -1.87 10.83 0.22
C LEU A 159 -2.59 10.74 1.55
N GLY A 160 -1.97 10.09 2.52
CA GLY A 160 -2.43 10.06 3.91
C GLY A 160 -1.73 11.12 4.74
N GLU A 161 -2.47 11.77 5.64
CA GLU A 161 -1.96 12.71 6.63
C GLU A 161 -1.89 12.02 7.99
N THR A 162 -0.70 11.98 8.57
CA THR A 162 -0.47 11.54 9.95
C THR A 162 -0.22 12.76 10.85
N ARG A 163 0.01 12.55 12.14
CA ARG A 163 0.39 13.65 13.07
C ARG A 163 1.77 14.25 12.79
N LYS A 164 2.67 13.53 12.09
CA LYS A 164 4.10 13.91 11.98
C LYS A 164 4.59 14.07 10.54
N PHE A 165 3.94 13.42 9.58
CA PHE A 165 4.36 13.40 8.19
C PHE A 165 3.18 13.09 7.28
N THR A 166 3.28 13.42 6.01
CA THR A 166 2.39 12.89 4.97
C THR A 166 2.96 11.58 4.42
N TYR A 167 2.07 10.68 4.00
CA TYR A 167 2.45 9.37 3.49
C TYR A 167 1.81 9.13 2.13
N LEU A 168 2.63 9.06 1.09
CA LEU A 168 2.17 8.65 -0.24
C LEU A 168 1.89 7.15 -0.21
N GLN A 169 0.61 6.82 0.00
CA GLN A 169 0.14 5.45 0.19
C GLN A 169 0.05 4.68 -1.13
N ARG A 170 -0.28 5.39 -2.20
CA ARG A 170 -0.48 4.79 -3.52
C ARG A 170 -0.25 5.83 -4.61
N ILE A 171 0.37 5.43 -5.72
CA ILE A 171 0.47 6.22 -6.95
C ILE A 171 0.55 5.27 -8.14
N GLY A 172 -0.18 5.57 -9.20
CA GLY A 172 -0.13 4.77 -10.41
C GLY A 172 -0.74 5.46 -11.61
N VAL A 173 -0.29 5.04 -12.80
CA VAL A 173 -0.74 5.52 -14.12
C VAL A 173 -1.01 4.30 -14.99
N LYS A 174 -2.13 4.31 -15.75
CA LYS A 174 -2.48 3.26 -16.71
C LYS A 174 -1.34 3.00 -17.69
N LYS A 175 -1.14 1.74 -18.10
CA LYS A 175 -0.05 1.33 -18.98
C LYS A 175 -0.04 2.09 -20.31
N ASP A 176 -1.20 2.32 -20.89
CA ASP A 176 -1.38 3.09 -22.14
C ASP A 176 -1.09 4.59 -22.01
N SER A 177 -1.04 5.09 -20.80
CA SER A 177 -0.78 6.51 -20.48
C SER A 177 0.60 6.73 -19.83
N GLN A 178 1.41 5.69 -19.72
CA GLN A 178 2.80 5.81 -19.24
C GLN A 178 3.69 6.48 -20.27
N GLY A 179 4.82 7.04 -19.82
CA GLY A 179 5.74 7.79 -20.70
C GLY A 179 5.30 9.23 -21.00
N LEU A 180 4.07 9.63 -20.64
CA LEU A 180 3.53 10.98 -20.87
C LEU A 180 3.79 11.96 -19.70
N GLY A 181 4.64 11.60 -18.74
CA GLY A 181 4.95 12.44 -17.59
C GLY A 181 3.86 12.52 -16.51
N LEU A 182 2.74 11.78 -16.64
CA LEU A 182 1.60 11.87 -15.73
C LEU A 182 1.93 11.45 -14.29
N GLY A 183 2.82 10.47 -14.12
CA GLY A 183 3.30 10.04 -12.80
C GLY A 183 4.10 11.14 -12.09
N ASP A 184 4.94 11.83 -12.82
CA ASP A 184 5.71 12.99 -12.32
C ASP A 184 4.78 14.14 -11.92
N MET A 185 3.76 14.44 -12.74
CA MET A 185 2.76 15.46 -12.43
C MET A 185 1.97 15.10 -11.14
N LEU A 186 1.54 13.85 -10.98
CA LEU A 186 0.89 13.39 -9.76
C LEU A 186 1.81 13.53 -8.54
N LEU A 187 3.07 13.11 -8.66
CA LEU A 187 4.03 13.20 -7.56
C LEU A 187 4.31 14.65 -7.16
N LYS A 188 4.49 15.53 -8.12
CA LYS A 188 4.66 16.98 -7.89
C LYS A 188 3.44 17.59 -7.20
N ALA A 189 2.23 17.23 -7.64
CA ALA A 189 0.99 17.69 -7.01
C ALA A 189 0.89 17.23 -5.54
N VAL A 190 1.23 15.99 -5.26
CA VAL A 190 1.27 15.42 -3.89
C VAL A 190 2.30 16.16 -3.01
N ILE A 191 3.49 16.43 -3.55
CA ILE A 191 4.56 17.15 -2.84
C ILE A 191 4.10 18.58 -2.51
N ASN A 192 3.61 19.32 -3.52
CA ASN A 192 3.15 20.69 -3.33
C ASN A 192 2.00 20.76 -2.32
N PHE A 193 1.02 19.87 -2.43
CA PHE A 193 -0.08 19.80 -1.47
C PHE A 193 0.44 19.52 -0.05
N SER A 194 1.44 18.63 0.12
CA SER A 194 2.03 18.35 1.43
C SER A 194 2.74 19.58 2.03
N ILE A 195 3.34 20.44 1.18
CA ILE A 195 3.92 21.73 1.57
C ILE A 195 2.83 22.71 1.98
N ASP A 196 1.76 22.81 1.20
CA ASP A 196 0.64 23.74 1.44
C ASP A 196 -0.05 23.46 2.78
N ILE A 197 -0.23 22.18 3.13
CA ILE A 197 -0.74 21.76 4.44
C ILE A 197 0.33 21.73 5.56
N LYS A 198 1.50 22.35 5.30
CA LYS A 198 2.57 22.65 6.29
C LYS A 198 3.28 21.44 6.89
N PHE A 199 3.36 20.33 6.18
CA PHE A 199 4.21 19.22 6.62
C PHE A 199 5.68 19.44 6.24
N ILE A 200 6.56 18.89 7.07
CA ILE A 200 8.01 18.96 6.91
C ILE A 200 8.54 17.74 6.16
N ASN A 201 7.91 16.60 6.36
CA ASN A 201 8.36 15.34 5.80
C ASN A 201 7.22 14.61 5.08
N MET A 202 7.55 14.04 3.94
CA MET A 202 6.71 13.07 3.23
C MET A 202 7.44 11.72 3.19
N LYS A 203 6.70 10.64 3.35
CA LYS A 203 7.21 9.28 3.25
C LYS A 203 6.51 8.52 2.14
N LEU A 204 7.17 7.54 1.59
CA LEU A 204 6.61 6.54 0.68
C LEU A 204 7.36 5.22 0.80
N ASN A 205 6.73 4.14 0.35
CA ASN A 205 7.39 2.86 0.13
C ASN A 205 7.51 2.61 -1.38
N THR A 206 8.66 2.10 -1.81
CA THR A 206 8.91 1.71 -3.20
C THR A 206 9.75 0.44 -3.25
N GLN A 207 9.65 -0.28 -4.37
CA GLN A 207 10.51 -1.42 -4.68
C GLN A 207 11.88 -0.97 -5.18
#